data_58ad03a183cb21d95a3ac8603a8750dd
#
_entry.id   58ad03a183cb21d95a3ac8603a8750dd
#
_cell.length_a   1.000
_cell.length_b   1.000
_cell.length_c   1.000
_cell.angle_alpha   90.00
_cell.angle_beta   90.00
_cell.angle_gamma   90.00
#
_symmetry.space_group_name_H-M   'P 1'
#
loop_
_entity.id
_entity.type
_entity.pdbx_description
1 polymer ?
#
loop_
_entity_poly.entity_id
_entity_poly.type
_entity_poly.pdbx_seq_one_letter_code
_entity_poly.pdbx_strand_id
1 'polypeptide(L)'
;MIFARFSRMIHAALGALALAASLFAPQAHADALFGGIATDGKHARIYWALPEDSSKAAEAAALAECRRGGGKDCKSLSWFSDSCMTYARNSVNDLFPGNSVSPEMAAKKAIRRCTAGSPDGKCWLTTMPLCVGPGYSAQDAQAARTATPAELEALSARLNDR
;
A
#
# COMPACT_ATOMS: atom_id res chain seq x y z
N MET A 1 -20.37 53.71 40.80
CA MET A 1 -20.95 53.23 39.55
C MET A 1 -19.90 53.08 38.37
N ILE A 2 -18.60 53.08 38.64
CA ILE A 2 -17.56 53.08 37.60
C ILE A 2 -17.01 51.65 37.36
N PHE A 3 -17.04 50.79 38.37
CA PHE A 3 -16.49 49.41 38.27
C PHE A 3 -17.29 48.41 37.40
N ALA A 4 -18.58 48.63 37.19
CA ALA A 4 -19.42 47.70 36.43
C ALA A 4 -19.25 47.79 34.90
N ARG A 5 -18.68 48.87 34.38
CA ARG A 5 -18.45 49.02 32.92
C ARG A 5 -17.15 48.42 32.44
N PHE A 6 -16.14 48.30 33.31
CA PHE A 6 -14.86 47.73 32.95
C PHE A 6 -14.91 46.19 32.76
N SER A 7 -15.74 45.50 33.55
CA SER A 7 -15.86 44.04 33.45
C SER A 7 -16.48 43.54 32.15
N ARG A 8 -17.40 44.33 31.55
CA ARG A 8 -18.04 43.94 30.29
C ARG A 8 -17.13 44.08 29.06
N MET A 9 -16.18 45.00 29.07
CA MET A 9 -15.24 45.18 27.96
C MET A 9 -14.19 44.09 27.92
N ILE A 10 -13.76 43.54 29.05
CA ILE A 10 -12.75 42.48 29.11
C ILE A 10 -13.31 41.15 28.57
N HIS A 11 -14.58 40.86 28.83
CA HIS A 11 -15.21 39.64 28.33
C HIS A 11 -15.46 39.65 26.81
N ALA A 12 -15.71 40.80 26.21
CA ALA A 12 -15.89 40.96 24.77
C ALA A 12 -14.56 40.78 24.00
N ALA A 13 -13.44 41.24 24.60
CA ALA A 13 -12.12 41.10 23.96
C ALA A 13 -11.59 39.66 23.98
N LEU A 14 -11.86 38.91 25.06
CA LEU A 14 -11.45 37.50 25.18
C LEU A 14 -12.25 36.56 24.23
N GLY A 15 -13.52 36.89 23.96
CA GLY A 15 -14.35 36.12 23.02
C GLY A 15 -13.90 36.25 21.58
N ALA A 16 -13.38 37.39 21.14
CA ALA A 16 -12.92 37.65 19.81
C ALA A 16 -11.57 36.94 19.49
N LEU A 17 -10.69 36.78 20.48
CA LEU A 17 -9.42 36.08 20.33
C LEU A 17 -9.62 34.55 20.15
N ALA A 18 -10.62 33.96 20.81
CA ALA A 18 -10.88 32.53 20.73
C ALA A 18 -11.42 32.10 19.37
N LEU A 19 -12.16 32.96 18.66
CA LEU A 19 -12.66 32.66 17.30
C LEU A 19 -11.58 32.75 16.22
N ALA A 20 -10.57 33.60 16.40
CA ALA A 20 -9.49 33.74 15.42
C ALA A 20 -8.51 32.54 15.41
N ALA A 21 -8.35 31.86 16.55
CA ALA A 21 -7.45 30.70 16.64
C ALA A 21 -7.94 29.44 15.92
N SER A 22 -9.25 29.32 15.69
CA SER A 22 -9.85 28.18 15.02
C SER A 22 -9.68 28.19 13.48
N LEU A 23 -9.30 29.34 12.90
CA LEU A 23 -9.12 29.47 11.44
C LEU A 23 -7.73 29.03 10.96
N PHE A 24 -6.80 28.77 11.87
CA PHE A 24 -5.44 28.33 11.57
C PHE A 24 -5.17 26.87 11.98
N ALA A 25 -6.21 26.06 12.14
CA ALA A 25 -5.97 24.63 12.29
C ALA A 25 -5.24 24.14 11.02
N PRO A 26 -4.01 23.59 11.15
CA PRO A 26 -3.33 23.02 10.00
C PRO A 26 -4.26 21.94 9.43
N GLN A 27 -4.63 22.09 8.16
CA GLN A 27 -5.29 21.01 7.44
C GLN A 27 -4.30 19.87 7.43
N ALA A 28 -4.60 18.80 8.15
CA ALA A 28 -3.87 17.55 8.02
C ALA A 28 -4.10 17.08 6.58
N HIS A 29 -3.17 17.41 5.70
CA HIS A 29 -3.10 16.75 4.43
C HIS A 29 -2.84 15.29 4.77
N ALA A 30 -3.75 14.42 4.39
CA ALA A 30 -3.46 12.99 4.39
C ALA A 30 -2.36 12.82 3.32
N ASP A 31 -1.10 12.75 3.78
CA ASP A 31 0.02 12.51 2.90
C ASP A 31 -0.23 11.19 2.17
N ALA A 32 0.02 11.18 0.87
CA ALA A 32 -0.12 9.99 0.06
C ALA A 32 0.76 8.89 0.67
N LEU A 33 0.16 7.72 0.91
CA LEU A 33 0.87 6.57 1.42
C LEU A 33 1.40 5.75 0.25
N PHE A 34 2.64 5.27 0.37
CA PHE A 34 3.31 4.51 -0.67
C PHE A 34 3.58 3.07 -0.21
N GLY A 35 3.50 2.14 -1.15
CA GLY A 35 3.98 0.79 -1.00
C GLY A 35 5.14 0.51 -1.93
N GLY A 36 6.12 -0.26 -1.47
CA GLY A 36 7.27 -0.70 -2.25
C GLY A 36 7.30 -2.21 -2.41
N ILE A 37 7.78 -2.67 -3.55
CA ILE A 37 7.94 -4.09 -3.88
C ILE A 37 9.34 -4.36 -4.39
N ALA A 38 9.96 -5.40 -3.85
CA ALA A 38 11.27 -5.90 -4.27
C ALA A 38 11.24 -7.41 -4.52
N THR A 39 12.21 -7.91 -5.24
CA THR A 39 12.43 -9.35 -5.48
C THR A 39 13.90 -9.71 -5.24
N ASP A 40 14.17 -10.97 -4.93
CA ASP A 40 15.53 -11.52 -4.91
C ASP A 40 16.02 -11.96 -6.32
N GLY A 41 15.20 -11.76 -7.33
CA GLY A 41 15.53 -12.02 -8.74
C GLY A 41 15.70 -13.51 -9.11
N LYS A 42 16.14 -14.32 -8.17
CA LYS A 42 16.52 -15.72 -8.43
C LYS A 42 15.36 -16.69 -8.27
N HIS A 43 14.47 -16.41 -7.36
CA HIS A 43 13.36 -17.30 -6.98
C HIS A 43 11.97 -16.68 -7.19
N ALA A 44 11.88 -15.53 -7.84
CA ALA A 44 10.66 -14.75 -8.01
C ALA A 44 9.92 -14.50 -6.66
N ARG A 45 10.68 -14.50 -5.56
CA ARG A 45 10.16 -14.22 -4.24
C ARG A 45 9.92 -12.72 -4.11
N ILE A 46 8.73 -12.36 -3.65
CA ILE A 46 8.33 -10.98 -3.45
C ILE A 46 8.52 -10.58 -1.99
N TYR A 47 9.11 -9.40 -1.82
CA TYR A 47 9.25 -8.69 -0.55
C TYR A 47 8.61 -7.32 -0.69
N TRP A 48 8.06 -6.80 0.39
CA TRP A 48 7.32 -5.56 0.33
C TRP A 48 7.32 -4.79 1.65
N ALA A 49 7.14 -3.48 1.55
CA ALA A 49 6.97 -2.57 2.67
C ALA A 49 5.79 -1.64 2.41
N LEU A 50 4.97 -1.41 3.44
CA LEU A 50 3.89 -0.43 3.49
C LEU A 50 3.41 -0.20 4.93
N PRO A 51 2.85 0.97 5.24
CA PRO A 51 2.86 2.18 4.43
C PRO A 51 4.14 2.97 4.62
N GLU A 52 4.54 3.77 3.62
CA GLU A 52 5.70 4.65 3.66
C GLU A 52 5.30 6.06 3.18
N ASP A 53 6.09 7.07 3.56
CA ASP A 53 5.78 8.49 3.31
C ASP A 53 6.18 8.98 1.90
N SER A 54 6.94 8.19 1.17
CA SER A 54 7.36 8.51 -0.19
C SER A 54 7.68 7.25 -1.00
N SER A 55 7.64 7.37 -2.32
CA SER A 55 8.03 6.28 -3.23
C SER A 55 9.48 5.81 -2.99
N LYS A 56 10.40 6.75 -2.74
CA LYS A 56 11.81 6.43 -2.44
C LYS A 56 11.97 5.68 -1.12
N ALA A 57 11.22 6.07 -0.08
CA ALA A 57 11.21 5.35 1.19
C ALA A 57 10.63 3.94 1.01
N ALA A 58 9.53 3.81 0.27
CA ALA A 58 8.89 2.53 -0.02
C ALA A 58 9.82 1.55 -0.76
N GLU A 59 10.52 2.01 -1.78
CA GLU A 59 11.52 1.19 -2.49
C GLU A 59 12.68 0.79 -1.58
N ALA A 60 13.22 1.71 -0.80
CA ALA A 60 14.32 1.43 0.14
C ALA A 60 13.90 0.43 1.22
N ALA A 61 12.70 0.58 1.77
CA ALA A 61 12.14 -0.33 2.77
C ALA A 61 11.90 -1.73 2.19
N ALA A 62 11.34 -1.86 0.97
CA ALA A 62 11.14 -3.14 0.32
C ALA A 62 12.47 -3.87 0.03
N LEU A 63 13.52 -3.13 -0.39
CA LEU A 63 14.86 -3.69 -0.54
C LEU A 63 15.46 -4.14 0.79
N ALA A 64 15.21 -3.42 1.87
CA ALA A 64 15.65 -3.82 3.21
C ALA A 64 14.94 -5.11 3.67
N GLU A 65 13.63 -5.24 3.41
CA GLU A 65 12.88 -6.48 3.67
C GLU A 65 13.44 -7.67 2.88
N CYS A 66 13.76 -7.48 1.60
CA CYS A 66 14.37 -8.51 0.78
C CYS A 66 15.70 -9.01 1.39
N ARG A 67 16.59 -8.10 1.79
CA ARG A 67 17.87 -8.46 2.42
C ARG A 67 17.67 -9.16 3.77
N ARG A 68 16.73 -8.69 4.59
CA ARG A 68 16.36 -9.30 5.87
C ARG A 68 15.79 -10.71 5.70
N GLY A 69 15.03 -10.94 4.64
CA GLY A 69 14.50 -12.24 4.25
C GLY A 69 15.52 -13.19 3.59
N GLY A 70 16.81 -12.81 3.54
CA GLY A 70 17.90 -13.65 3.01
C GLY A 70 18.10 -13.54 1.49
N GLY A 71 17.43 -12.60 0.83
CA GLY A 71 17.67 -12.31 -0.59
C GLY A 71 19.06 -11.76 -0.83
N LYS A 72 19.79 -12.32 -1.80
CA LYS A 72 21.17 -11.89 -2.12
C LYS A 72 21.22 -10.85 -3.24
N ASP A 73 20.33 -10.99 -4.24
CA ASP A 73 20.29 -10.16 -5.45
C ASP A 73 19.01 -9.30 -5.46
N CYS A 74 18.77 -8.57 -4.37
CA CYS A 74 17.57 -7.78 -4.18
C CYS A 74 17.46 -6.61 -5.17
N LYS A 75 16.35 -6.55 -5.88
CA LYS A 75 16.04 -5.48 -6.83
C LYS A 75 14.66 -4.90 -6.53
N SER A 76 14.53 -3.57 -6.61
CA SER A 76 13.22 -2.92 -6.62
C SER A 76 12.49 -3.30 -7.90
N LEU A 77 11.22 -3.68 -7.77
CA LEU A 77 10.34 -3.94 -8.91
C LEU A 77 9.44 -2.75 -9.21
N SER A 78 8.84 -2.18 -8.17
CA SER A 78 7.92 -1.05 -8.30
C SER A 78 7.61 -0.42 -6.96
N TRP A 79 7.04 0.75 -7.02
CA TRP A 79 6.28 1.38 -5.95
C TRP A 79 4.85 1.68 -6.43
N PHE A 80 3.93 1.94 -5.52
CA PHE A 80 2.53 2.28 -5.81
C PHE A 80 1.96 3.16 -4.69
N SER A 81 0.94 3.96 -5.02
CA SER A 81 0.19 4.80 -4.08
C SER A 81 -1.29 4.74 -4.42
N ASP A 82 -2.15 4.99 -3.44
CA ASP A 82 -3.62 5.05 -3.56
C ASP A 82 -4.22 3.90 -4.40
N SER A 83 -3.63 2.74 -4.29
CA SER A 83 -3.98 1.57 -5.09
C SER A 83 -3.56 0.25 -4.44
N CYS A 84 -3.92 -0.85 -5.09
CA CYS A 84 -3.46 -2.19 -4.76
C CYS A 84 -2.51 -2.71 -5.82
N MET A 85 -1.47 -3.41 -5.39
CA MET A 85 -0.47 -4.05 -6.25
C MET A 85 -0.28 -5.51 -5.84
N THR A 86 -0.15 -6.38 -6.82
CA THR A 86 0.31 -7.77 -6.65
C THR A 86 1.07 -8.21 -7.88
N TYR A 87 1.72 -9.37 -7.77
CA TYR A 87 2.39 -10.01 -8.88
C TYR A 87 1.87 -11.45 -9.04
N ALA A 88 1.72 -11.87 -10.28
CA ALA A 88 1.64 -13.28 -10.63
C ALA A 88 2.98 -13.76 -11.19
N ARG A 89 3.28 -15.04 -11.05
CA ARG A 89 4.43 -15.69 -11.67
C ARG A 89 3.96 -16.84 -12.54
N ASN A 90 4.71 -17.13 -13.60
CA ASN A 90 4.53 -18.30 -14.45
C ASN A 90 5.46 -19.47 -14.02
N SER A 91 5.41 -20.58 -14.76
CA SER A 91 6.20 -21.78 -14.50
C SER A 91 7.72 -21.59 -14.67
N VAL A 92 8.15 -20.55 -15.40
CA VAL A 92 9.57 -20.19 -15.59
C VAL A 92 10.04 -19.04 -14.70
N ASN A 93 9.19 -18.65 -13.70
CA ASN A 93 9.44 -17.60 -12.71
C ASN A 93 9.46 -16.16 -13.26
N ASP A 94 8.90 -15.88 -14.44
CA ASP A 94 8.65 -14.50 -14.85
C ASP A 94 7.55 -13.87 -14.01
N LEU A 95 7.72 -12.58 -13.68
CA LEU A 95 6.83 -11.82 -12.81
C LEU A 95 5.96 -10.84 -13.62
N PHE A 96 4.67 -10.87 -13.39
CA PHE A 96 3.67 -10.05 -14.08
C PHE A 96 2.90 -9.18 -13.08
N PRO A 97 3.04 -7.84 -13.16
CA PRO A 97 2.37 -6.94 -12.22
C PRO A 97 0.88 -6.79 -12.50
N GLY A 98 0.10 -6.65 -11.43
CA GLY A 98 -1.27 -6.20 -11.48
C GLY A 98 -1.48 -5.04 -10.51
N ASN A 99 -1.91 -3.89 -11.03
CA ASN A 99 -2.22 -2.70 -10.25
C ASN A 99 -3.66 -2.25 -10.51
N SER A 100 -4.37 -1.86 -9.46
CA SER A 100 -5.75 -1.32 -9.53
C SER A 100 -6.12 -0.66 -8.20
N VAL A 101 -7.19 0.12 -8.20
CA VAL A 101 -7.82 0.65 -6.97
C VAL A 101 -8.56 -0.43 -6.17
N SER A 102 -8.72 -1.63 -6.70
CA SER A 102 -9.39 -2.76 -6.05
C SER A 102 -8.44 -3.94 -5.96
N PRO A 103 -8.36 -4.64 -4.81
CA PRO A 103 -7.50 -5.81 -4.64
C PRO A 103 -7.85 -6.94 -5.62
N GLU A 104 -9.15 -7.22 -5.83
CA GLU A 104 -9.59 -8.23 -6.78
C GLU A 104 -9.18 -7.90 -8.21
N MET A 105 -9.34 -6.64 -8.63
CA MET A 105 -8.95 -6.21 -9.98
C MET A 105 -7.44 -6.20 -10.18
N ALA A 106 -6.66 -5.90 -9.14
CA ALA A 106 -5.20 -6.03 -9.19
C ALA A 106 -4.79 -7.49 -9.43
N ALA A 107 -5.38 -8.43 -8.67
CA ALA A 107 -5.13 -9.85 -8.83
C ALA A 107 -5.54 -10.36 -10.22
N LYS A 108 -6.73 -10.00 -10.72
CA LYS A 108 -7.19 -10.35 -12.08
C LYS A 108 -6.24 -9.84 -13.16
N LYS A 109 -5.77 -8.59 -13.05
CA LYS A 109 -4.80 -8.03 -14.02
C LYS A 109 -3.47 -8.78 -14.00
N ALA A 110 -2.95 -9.14 -12.82
CA ALA A 110 -1.73 -9.90 -12.68
C ALA A 110 -1.86 -11.29 -13.36
N ILE A 111 -2.90 -12.05 -13.01
CA ILE A 111 -3.16 -13.37 -13.59
C ILE A 111 -3.33 -13.28 -15.11
N ARG A 112 -4.18 -12.37 -15.60
CA ARG A 112 -4.42 -12.22 -17.05
C ARG A 112 -3.14 -11.90 -17.83
N ARG A 113 -2.28 -11.01 -17.31
CA ARG A 113 -1.00 -10.67 -17.94
C ARG A 113 -0.06 -11.87 -17.93
N CYS A 114 -0.03 -12.59 -16.82
CA CYS A 114 0.76 -13.79 -16.68
C CYS A 114 0.31 -14.88 -17.67
N THR A 115 -1.00 -15.17 -17.75
CA THR A 115 -1.56 -16.17 -18.67
C THR A 115 -1.24 -15.84 -20.13
N ALA A 116 -1.30 -14.55 -20.50
CA ALA A 116 -0.94 -14.10 -21.85
C ALA A 116 0.56 -14.22 -22.16
N GLY A 117 1.44 -14.14 -21.15
CA GLY A 117 2.91 -14.24 -21.29
C GLY A 117 3.49 -15.59 -20.86
N SER A 118 2.69 -16.52 -20.37
CA SER A 118 3.14 -17.82 -19.89
C SER A 118 3.21 -18.84 -21.04
N PRO A 119 4.30 -19.61 -21.16
CA PRO A 119 4.44 -20.65 -22.18
C PRO A 119 3.40 -21.78 -22.09
N ASP A 120 2.94 -22.06 -20.87
CA ASP A 120 1.98 -23.15 -20.58
C ASP A 120 0.64 -22.64 -20.00
N GLY A 121 0.45 -21.33 -19.96
CA GLY A 121 -0.74 -20.66 -19.41
C GLY A 121 -0.88 -20.76 -17.88
N LYS A 122 0.05 -21.44 -17.19
CA LYS A 122 -0.03 -21.62 -15.73
C LYS A 122 0.49 -20.41 -14.99
N CYS A 123 -0.32 -19.89 -14.07
CA CYS A 123 -0.04 -18.68 -13.34
C CYS A 123 -0.51 -18.73 -11.89
N TRP A 124 0.30 -18.20 -10.99
CA TRP A 124 0.02 -18.14 -9.56
C TRP A 124 0.31 -16.75 -9.02
N LEU A 125 -0.53 -16.26 -8.11
CA LEU A 125 -0.21 -15.06 -7.34
C LEU A 125 0.98 -15.33 -6.41
N THR A 126 1.87 -14.36 -6.30
CA THR A 126 3.04 -14.42 -5.41
C THR A 126 2.76 -13.88 -4.03
N THR A 127 1.77 -12.96 -3.93
CA THR A 127 1.27 -12.36 -2.69
C THR A 127 -0.22 -12.10 -2.81
N MET A 128 -0.92 -11.98 -1.68
CA MET A 128 -2.21 -11.29 -1.68
C MET A 128 -2.01 -9.86 -2.18
N PRO A 129 -3.02 -9.23 -2.80
CA PRO A 129 -2.92 -7.83 -3.19
C PRO A 129 -2.59 -6.94 -2.00
N LEU A 130 -1.55 -6.14 -2.15
CA LEU A 130 -1.05 -5.18 -1.17
C LEU A 130 -1.64 -3.82 -1.50
N CYS A 131 -2.31 -3.17 -0.57
CA CYS A 131 -3.02 -1.93 -0.81
C CYS A 131 -2.51 -0.81 0.10
N VAL A 132 -2.47 0.41 -0.42
CA VAL A 132 -2.21 1.66 0.32
C VAL A 132 -3.20 2.73 -0.12
N GLY A 133 -3.46 3.69 0.77
CA GLY A 133 -4.36 4.80 0.50
C GLY A 133 -5.65 4.75 1.33
N PRO A 134 -6.58 5.68 1.07
CA PRO A 134 -7.84 5.77 1.82
C PRO A 134 -8.63 4.46 1.77
N GLY A 135 -9.09 4.00 2.92
CA GLY A 135 -9.90 2.77 3.03
C GLY A 135 -9.09 1.49 3.24
N TYR A 136 -7.76 1.54 3.21
CA TYR A 136 -6.90 0.40 3.53
C TYR A 136 -6.22 0.59 4.88
N SER A 137 -6.14 -0.46 5.66
CA SER A 137 -5.65 -0.44 7.04
C SER A 137 -4.39 -1.27 7.24
N ALA A 138 -3.75 -1.09 8.39
CA ALA A 138 -2.64 -1.95 8.81
C ALA A 138 -3.04 -3.42 8.94
N GLN A 139 -4.33 -3.71 9.23
CA GLN A 139 -4.86 -5.07 9.28
C GLN A 139 -4.86 -5.72 7.90
N ASP A 140 -5.20 -4.98 6.84
CA ASP A 140 -5.15 -5.49 5.46
C ASP A 140 -3.71 -5.84 5.05
N ALA A 141 -2.76 -4.99 5.44
CA ALA A 141 -1.33 -5.26 5.24
C ALA A 141 -0.87 -6.51 6.03
N GLN A 142 -1.34 -6.68 7.27
CA GLN A 142 -1.03 -7.86 8.08
C GLN A 142 -1.65 -9.13 7.49
N ALA A 143 -2.90 -9.07 7.01
CA ALA A 143 -3.55 -10.20 6.34
C ALA A 143 -2.75 -10.66 5.12
N ALA A 144 -2.22 -9.73 4.32
CA ALA A 144 -1.36 -10.05 3.19
C ALA A 144 -0.04 -10.72 3.63
N ARG A 145 0.50 -10.37 4.82
CA ARG A 145 1.72 -11.02 5.39
C ARG A 145 1.49 -12.46 5.83
N THR A 146 0.31 -12.75 6.33
CA THR A 146 -0.02 -14.04 6.94
C THR A 146 -0.71 -15.01 5.98
N ALA A 147 -0.96 -14.59 4.74
CA ALA A 147 -1.57 -15.43 3.72
C ALA A 147 -0.75 -16.70 3.46
N THR A 148 -1.42 -17.82 3.54
CA THR A 148 -0.81 -19.14 3.31
C THR A 148 -0.67 -19.44 1.81
N PRO A 149 0.26 -20.33 1.42
CA PRO A 149 0.34 -20.80 0.03
C PRO A 149 -0.99 -21.36 -0.50
N ALA A 150 -1.76 -22.06 0.33
CA ALA A 150 -3.06 -22.62 -0.05
C ALA A 150 -4.11 -21.52 -0.36
N GLU A 151 -4.11 -20.43 0.39
CA GLU A 151 -5.01 -19.29 0.11
C GLU A 151 -4.64 -18.59 -1.20
N LEU A 152 -3.35 -18.42 -1.47
CA LEU A 152 -2.87 -17.85 -2.74
C LEU A 152 -3.21 -18.76 -3.93
N GLU A 153 -3.05 -20.07 -3.77
CA GLU A 153 -3.41 -21.04 -4.80
C GLU A 153 -4.91 -21.06 -5.07
N ALA A 154 -5.75 -21.08 -4.03
CA ALA A 154 -7.20 -21.02 -4.15
C ALA A 154 -7.69 -19.72 -4.83
N LEU A 155 -7.08 -18.57 -4.51
CA LEU A 155 -7.38 -17.31 -5.17
C LEU A 155 -6.95 -17.35 -6.63
N SER A 156 -5.76 -17.86 -6.92
CA SER A 156 -5.21 -17.97 -8.28
C SER A 156 -6.09 -18.87 -9.16
N ALA A 157 -6.51 -20.02 -8.65
CA ALA A 157 -7.40 -20.96 -9.38
C ALA A 157 -8.71 -20.27 -9.76
N ARG A 158 -9.40 -19.60 -8.80
CA ARG A 158 -10.64 -18.86 -9.06
C ARG A 158 -10.49 -17.76 -10.13
N LEU A 159 -9.29 -17.20 -10.28
CA LEU A 159 -9.03 -16.12 -11.23
C LEU A 159 -8.62 -16.64 -12.62
N ASN A 160 -8.06 -17.85 -12.71
CA ASN A 160 -7.74 -18.51 -13.97
C ASN A 160 -9.01 -19.09 -14.66
N ASP A 161 -10.04 -19.48 -13.89
CA ASP A 161 -11.26 -20.09 -14.40
C ASP A 161 -12.27 -19.09 -15.01
N ARG A 162 -11.95 -17.79 -15.05
CA ARG A 162 -12.81 -16.70 -15.56
C ARG A 162 -12.17 -15.96 -16.71
#